data_fb8e5d8655836e8a0e6f4b00e442abf1
#
_entry.id   fb8e5d8655836e8a0e6f4b00e442abf1
#
_cell.length_a   1.000
_cell.length_b   1.000
_cell.length_c   1.000
_cell.angle_alpha   90.00
_cell.angle_beta   90.00
_cell.angle_gamma   90.00
#
_symmetry.space_group_name_H-M   'P 1'
#
loop_
_entity.id
_entity.type
_entity.pdbx_description
1 polymer ?
#
loop_
_entity_poly.entity_id
_entity_poly.type
_entity_poly.pdbx_seq_one_letter_code
_entity_poly.pdbx_strand_id
1 'polypeptide(L)'
;MFELTEQQKMIQDVMRSYITKEIQPHVEAMEDGEISSFDLTRKMMNVLGGEAMIKPALEKIAKKREKGEKERVNIAKVMSGEETGGLGDDPMIMMILVKEISRVSPGMAMSFGVSLGLVGSNILGKGTARQIREYAIPIMTQEKIGSWCLTEPGAGSDAFGSMKTVARPDEDGYILNGSKTFITNGPVADIFLVYAKLDRGEPPEDRPVHTFIIEKGMEGFSTGKPFQKLGMKDSLTCEIFMEDVKLEKKHLLGEEEKKGGRQATKESLGAERSGVPAMCLGIIERCYEECLEYARTRNQFGRPIGAFQAVQLRITRMYTHLKNVENAVFRLAWMQQNGIRDVSFINASKVYTSQAAVDVTNDAIQIFGGYGYMREYPVEKMFRDAKLLELGAGTTDINALTAARNELKL
;
A
#
# COMPACT_ATOMS: atom_id res chain seq x y z
N MET A 1 -18.86 -6.83 16.44
CA MET A 1 -18.54 -6.55 15.02
C MET A 1 -18.05 -5.11 14.81
N PHE A 2 -18.38 -4.16 15.66
CA PHE A 2 -17.94 -2.75 15.57
C PHE A 2 -16.84 -2.39 16.58
N GLU A 3 -16.31 -3.36 17.28
CA GLU A 3 -15.23 -3.21 18.24
C GLU A 3 -14.17 -4.29 18.02
N LEU A 4 -12.93 -3.95 18.33
CA LEU A 4 -11.84 -4.91 18.32
C LEU A 4 -12.07 -5.97 19.41
N THR A 5 -11.75 -7.23 19.11
CA THR A 5 -11.66 -8.28 20.11
C THR A 5 -10.52 -7.99 21.10
N GLU A 6 -10.52 -8.62 22.27
CA GLU A 6 -9.44 -8.44 23.25
C GLU A 6 -8.06 -8.78 22.67
N GLN A 7 -7.98 -9.80 21.81
CA GLN A 7 -6.77 -10.18 21.12
C GLN A 7 -6.30 -9.12 20.11
N GLN A 8 -7.23 -8.57 19.33
CA GLN A 8 -6.94 -7.48 18.38
C GLN A 8 -6.49 -6.21 19.13
N LYS A 9 -7.11 -5.86 20.27
CA LYS A 9 -6.69 -4.76 21.13
C LYS A 9 -5.27 -4.97 21.65
N MET A 10 -4.96 -6.16 22.15
CA MET A 10 -3.61 -6.49 22.63
C MET A 10 -2.56 -6.31 21.52
N ILE A 11 -2.85 -6.78 20.31
CA ILE A 11 -1.95 -6.61 19.15
C ILE A 11 -1.80 -5.12 18.82
N GLN A 12 -2.90 -4.37 18.79
CA GLN A 12 -2.87 -2.93 18.57
C GLN A 12 -1.97 -2.22 19.59
N ASP A 13 -2.13 -2.53 20.88
CA ASP A 13 -1.37 -1.89 21.94
C ASP A 13 0.14 -2.20 21.86
N VAL A 14 0.48 -3.46 21.56
CA VAL A 14 1.87 -3.87 21.33
C VAL A 14 2.47 -3.12 20.12
N MET A 15 1.74 -3.08 18.99
CA MET A 15 2.19 -2.39 17.78
C MET A 15 2.31 -0.89 18.01
N ARG A 16 1.34 -0.26 18.66
CA ARG A 16 1.35 1.16 19.00
C ARG A 16 2.55 1.50 19.89
N SER A 17 2.77 0.72 20.94
CA SER A 17 3.91 0.91 21.85
C SER A 17 5.24 0.80 21.10
N TYR A 18 5.42 -0.23 20.28
CA TYR A 18 6.63 -0.42 19.48
C TYR A 18 6.86 0.75 18.50
N ILE A 19 5.83 1.10 17.73
CA ILE A 19 5.92 2.16 16.70
C ILE A 19 6.22 3.51 17.35
N THR A 20 5.57 3.83 18.47
CA THR A 20 5.82 5.08 19.19
C THR A 20 7.25 5.16 19.73
N LYS A 21 7.79 4.04 20.25
CA LYS A 21 9.12 4.00 20.85
C LYS A 21 10.25 3.90 19.83
N GLU A 22 10.11 3.05 18.82
CA GLU A 22 11.20 2.64 17.94
C GLU A 22 11.13 3.27 16.53
N ILE A 23 9.98 3.83 16.11
CA ILE A 23 9.79 4.40 14.78
C ILE A 23 9.57 5.91 14.84
N GLN A 24 8.67 6.38 15.70
CA GLN A 24 8.29 7.79 15.78
C GLN A 24 9.50 8.74 15.97
N PRO A 25 10.54 8.42 16.78
CA PRO A 25 11.71 9.30 16.94
C PRO A 25 12.53 9.48 15.64
N HIS A 26 12.35 8.63 14.66
CA HIS A 26 13.11 8.63 13.40
C HIS A 26 12.34 9.22 12.20
N VAL A 27 11.14 9.75 12.41
CA VAL A 27 10.27 10.23 11.32
C VAL A 27 10.90 11.37 10.53
N GLU A 28 11.51 12.34 11.20
CA GLU A 28 12.18 13.46 10.55
C GLU A 28 13.38 12.99 9.73
N ALA A 29 14.23 12.16 10.31
CA ALA A 29 15.40 11.57 9.63
C ALA A 29 14.99 10.71 8.40
N MET A 30 13.82 10.02 8.45
CA MET A 30 13.27 9.33 7.29
C MET A 30 12.79 10.30 6.21
N GLU A 31 12.11 11.39 6.57
CA GLU A 31 11.67 12.40 5.59
C GLU A 31 12.83 13.13 4.92
N ASP A 32 13.91 13.33 5.65
CA ASP A 32 15.13 13.99 5.15
C ASP A 32 16.08 13.01 4.43
N GLY A 33 15.73 11.71 4.41
CA GLY A 33 16.47 10.66 3.68
C GLY A 33 17.74 10.19 4.38
N GLU A 34 17.91 10.49 5.66
CA GLU A 34 19.05 10.06 6.48
C GLU A 34 18.93 8.60 6.93
N ILE A 35 17.70 8.12 7.12
CA ILE A 35 17.36 6.74 7.52
C ILE A 35 16.39 6.15 6.52
N SER A 36 16.65 4.90 6.11
CA SER A 36 15.71 4.16 5.28
C SER A 36 14.52 3.65 6.11
N SER A 37 13.30 3.87 5.62
CA SER A 37 12.09 3.28 6.20
C SER A 37 12.16 1.74 6.24
N PHE A 38 12.87 1.11 5.29
CA PHE A 38 13.07 -0.34 5.26
C PHE A 38 13.98 -0.87 6.37
N ASP A 39 14.94 -0.09 6.86
CA ASP A 39 15.76 -0.52 8.00
C ASP A 39 14.92 -0.62 9.28
N LEU A 40 13.96 0.29 9.45
CA LEU A 40 13.03 0.24 10.58
C LEU A 40 11.98 -0.86 10.43
N THR A 41 11.46 -1.11 9.20
CA THR A 41 10.54 -2.22 8.98
C THR A 41 11.20 -3.57 9.15
N ARG A 42 12.47 -3.74 8.76
CA ARG A 42 13.25 -4.97 9.03
C ARG A 42 13.41 -5.22 10.52
N LYS A 43 13.76 -4.18 11.30
CA LYS A 43 13.82 -4.28 12.77
C LYS A 43 12.47 -4.68 13.36
N MET A 44 11.39 -4.06 12.92
CA MET A 44 10.03 -4.38 13.35
C MET A 44 9.68 -5.83 13.04
N MET A 45 9.95 -6.30 11.83
CA MET A 45 9.70 -7.68 11.42
C MET A 45 10.47 -8.69 12.27
N ASN A 46 11.74 -8.41 12.59
CA ASN A 46 12.55 -9.28 13.43
C ASN A 46 12.00 -9.40 14.86
N VAL A 47 11.50 -8.30 15.44
CA VAL A 47 10.86 -8.30 16.77
C VAL A 47 9.54 -9.09 16.76
N LEU A 48 8.80 -9.07 15.65
CA LEU A 48 7.54 -9.80 15.48
C LEU A 48 7.72 -11.28 15.09
N GLY A 49 8.93 -11.83 15.21
CA GLY A 49 9.22 -13.22 14.86
C GLY A 49 9.70 -13.44 13.42
N GLY A 50 9.66 -12.40 12.59
CA GLY A 50 10.32 -12.22 11.31
C GLY A 50 10.45 -13.45 10.42
N GLU A 51 11.64 -13.60 9.88
CA GLU A 51 11.99 -14.69 8.95
C GLU A 51 11.70 -16.08 9.50
N ALA A 52 11.97 -16.32 10.79
CA ALA A 52 11.80 -17.63 11.44
C ALA A 52 10.34 -18.12 11.44
N MET A 53 9.37 -17.19 11.54
CA MET A 53 7.94 -17.53 11.50
C MET A 53 7.38 -17.62 10.08
N ILE A 54 7.78 -16.68 9.22
CA ILE A 54 7.17 -16.49 7.91
C ILE A 54 7.73 -17.48 6.88
N LYS A 55 9.03 -17.73 6.88
CA LYS A 55 9.71 -18.56 5.87
C LYS A 55 9.19 -19.99 5.78
N PRO A 56 8.95 -20.72 6.89
CA PRO A 56 8.37 -22.07 6.81
C PRO A 56 6.98 -22.12 6.18
N ALA A 57 6.12 -21.13 6.48
CA ALA A 57 4.79 -21.03 5.90
C ALA A 57 4.86 -20.77 4.38
N LEU A 58 5.76 -19.90 3.94
CA LEU A 58 5.97 -19.60 2.51
C LEU A 58 6.54 -20.82 1.75
N GLU A 59 7.48 -21.54 2.35
CA GLU A 59 8.02 -22.78 1.75
C GLU A 59 6.95 -23.86 1.60
N LYS A 60 6.01 -23.96 2.53
CA LYS A 60 4.86 -24.87 2.41
C LYS A 60 3.96 -24.50 1.23
N ILE A 61 3.74 -23.18 0.99
CA ILE A 61 3.01 -22.69 -0.18
C ILE A 61 3.75 -23.06 -1.48
N ALA A 62 5.08 -22.85 -1.52
CA ALA A 62 5.88 -23.22 -2.68
C ALA A 62 5.80 -24.74 -2.98
N LYS A 63 5.91 -25.59 -1.94
CA LYS A 63 5.77 -27.06 -2.07
C LYS A 63 4.38 -27.49 -2.58
N LYS A 64 3.29 -26.84 -2.12
CA LYS A 64 1.94 -27.07 -2.65
C LYS A 64 1.86 -26.70 -4.13
N ARG A 65 2.48 -25.57 -4.50
CA ARG A 65 2.53 -25.10 -5.88
C ARG A 65 3.25 -26.09 -6.82
N GLU A 66 4.33 -26.74 -6.36
CA GLU A 66 5.04 -27.79 -7.10
C GLU A 66 4.12 -28.99 -7.42
N LYS A 67 3.20 -29.31 -6.52
CA LYS A 67 2.22 -30.39 -6.69
C LYS A 67 1.03 -29.99 -7.57
N GLY A 68 1.03 -28.75 -8.14
CA GLY A 68 -0.06 -28.23 -8.94
C GLY A 68 -1.26 -27.71 -8.13
N GLU A 69 -1.15 -27.66 -6.80
CA GLU A 69 -2.18 -27.17 -5.91
C GLU A 69 -2.15 -25.62 -5.89
N LYS A 70 -3.24 -25.00 -6.35
CA LYS A 70 -3.41 -23.54 -6.32
C LYS A 70 -4.33 -23.15 -5.19
N GLU A 71 -3.77 -22.79 -4.05
CA GLU A 71 -4.50 -22.28 -2.91
C GLU A 71 -4.53 -20.75 -2.92
N ARG A 72 -5.62 -20.16 -2.45
CA ARG A 72 -5.69 -18.71 -2.22
C ARG A 72 -4.79 -18.37 -1.03
N VAL A 73 -3.74 -17.61 -1.28
CA VAL A 73 -2.79 -17.22 -0.23
C VAL A 73 -3.39 -16.11 0.60
N ASN A 74 -3.54 -16.35 1.90
CA ASN A 74 -3.88 -15.34 2.88
C ASN A 74 -2.58 -14.80 3.50
N ILE A 75 -2.22 -13.55 3.21
CA ILE A 75 -0.99 -12.92 3.68
C ILE A 75 -0.98 -12.77 5.19
N ALA A 76 -2.11 -12.44 5.80
CA ALA A 76 -2.20 -12.33 7.25
C ALA A 76 -1.84 -13.67 7.92
N LYS A 77 -2.29 -14.80 7.35
CA LYS A 77 -1.93 -16.16 7.81
C LYS A 77 -0.43 -16.45 7.65
N VAL A 78 0.16 -15.99 6.56
CA VAL A 78 1.60 -16.12 6.32
C VAL A 78 2.39 -15.32 7.35
N MET A 79 1.99 -14.08 7.60
CA MET A 79 2.67 -13.15 8.51
C MET A 79 2.58 -13.55 9.99
N SER A 80 1.56 -14.32 10.38
CA SER A 80 1.36 -14.72 11.78
C SER A 80 1.93 -16.10 12.13
N GLY A 81 2.44 -16.85 11.14
CA GLY A 81 2.86 -18.25 11.31
C GLY A 81 1.70 -19.21 11.55
N GLU A 82 1.78 -20.42 11.03
CA GLU A 82 0.69 -21.43 11.14
C GLU A 82 0.39 -21.89 12.59
N GLU A 83 1.31 -21.67 13.53
CA GLU A 83 1.22 -22.16 14.91
C GLU A 83 0.50 -21.20 15.88
N THR A 84 0.14 -19.99 15.46
CA THR A 84 -0.42 -18.95 16.34
C THR A 84 -1.95 -18.96 16.47
N GLY A 85 -2.59 -20.12 16.27
CA GLY A 85 -3.97 -20.32 16.70
C GLY A 85 -5.02 -19.35 16.15
N GLY A 86 -5.04 -19.12 14.83
CA GLY A 86 -6.09 -18.34 14.19
C GLY A 86 -5.82 -16.83 14.00
N LEU A 87 -4.73 -16.28 14.53
CA LEU A 87 -4.33 -14.88 14.32
C LEU A 87 -4.10 -14.55 12.84
N GLY A 88 -3.57 -15.50 12.09
CA GLY A 88 -3.23 -15.32 10.67
C GLY A 88 -4.41 -15.30 9.70
N ASP A 89 -5.58 -15.70 10.14
CA ASP A 89 -6.78 -15.71 9.30
C ASP A 89 -7.62 -14.43 9.46
N ASP A 90 -7.22 -13.54 10.37
CA ASP A 90 -7.96 -12.31 10.65
C ASP A 90 -7.45 -11.10 9.84
N PRO A 91 -8.19 -10.65 8.80
CA PRO A 91 -7.81 -9.48 8.01
C PRO A 91 -7.70 -8.20 8.83
N MET A 92 -8.35 -8.10 10.00
CA MET A 92 -8.30 -6.95 10.87
C MET A 92 -6.89 -6.71 11.42
N ILE A 93 -6.08 -7.76 11.61
CA ILE A 93 -4.69 -7.62 12.08
C ILE A 93 -3.84 -6.82 11.10
N MET A 94 -3.98 -7.09 9.79
CA MET A 94 -3.28 -6.29 8.77
C MET A 94 -3.79 -4.84 8.74
N MET A 95 -5.10 -4.62 8.92
CA MET A 95 -5.66 -3.26 9.01
C MET A 95 -5.11 -2.51 10.24
N ILE A 96 -4.99 -3.19 11.38
CA ILE A 96 -4.38 -2.64 12.61
C ILE A 96 -2.92 -2.26 12.34
N LEU A 97 -2.12 -3.15 11.76
CA LEU A 97 -0.71 -2.88 11.46
C LEU A 97 -0.55 -1.65 10.55
N VAL A 98 -1.28 -1.61 9.43
CA VAL A 98 -1.26 -0.49 8.49
C VAL A 98 -1.71 0.80 9.17
N LYS A 99 -2.77 0.76 9.98
CA LYS A 99 -3.27 1.90 10.75
C LYS A 99 -2.20 2.42 11.71
N GLU A 100 -1.61 1.57 12.55
CA GLU A 100 -0.66 1.98 13.56
C GLU A 100 0.63 2.57 12.95
N ILE A 101 1.15 1.98 11.85
CA ILE A 101 2.27 2.59 11.12
C ILE A 101 1.88 3.95 10.55
N SER A 102 0.68 4.08 9.97
CA SER A 102 0.21 5.32 9.35
C SER A 102 -0.10 6.44 10.34
N ARG A 103 -0.25 6.16 11.63
CA ARG A 103 -0.33 7.17 12.70
C ARG A 103 0.96 7.97 12.85
N VAL A 104 2.07 7.41 12.38
CA VAL A 104 3.42 7.96 12.56
C VAL A 104 4.05 8.30 11.21
N SER A 105 4.02 7.36 10.27
CA SER A 105 4.58 7.52 8.93
C SER A 105 3.71 6.82 7.86
N PRO A 106 2.76 7.54 7.24
CA PRO A 106 2.02 7.03 6.09
C PRO A 106 2.92 6.59 4.92
N GLY A 107 4.05 7.26 4.70
CA GLY A 107 5.00 6.89 3.65
C GLY A 107 5.68 5.55 3.91
N MET A 108 6.07 5.26 5.15
CA MET A 108 6.59 3.94 5.55
C MET A 108 5.52 2.84 5.34
N ALA A 109 4.25 3.11 5.72
CA ALA A 109 3.15 2.18 5.49
C ALA A 109 2.93 1.91 3.99
N MET A 110 3.03 2.95 3.14
CA MET A 110 2.94 2.83 1.68
C MET A 110 4.08 1.97 1.12
N SER A 111 5.33 2.26 1.47
CA SER A 111 6.51 1.52 1.00
C SER A 111 6.44 0.03 1.37
N PHE A 112 6.11 -0.25 2.63
CA PHE A 112 5.91 -1.60 3.14
C PHE A 112 4.74 -2.31 2.44
N GLY A 113 3.59 -1.63 2.31
CA GLY A 113 2.39 -2.15 1.65
C GLY A 113 2.63 -2.48 0.17
N VAL A 114 3.37 -1.65 -0.57
CA VAL A 114 3.72 -1.94 -1.97
C VAL A 114 4.62 -3.17 -2.07
N SER A 115 5.68 -3.24 -1.24
CA SER A 115 6.63 -4.35 -1.30
C SER A 115 5.95 -5.69 -0.95
N LEU A 116 5.34 -5.80 0.21
CA LEU A 116 4.74 -7.06 0.67
C LEU A 116 3.34 -7.28 0.09
N GLY A 117 2.49 -6.25 0.20
CA GLY A 117 1.07 -6.33 -0.13
C GLY A 117 0.78 -6.40 -1.63
N LEU A 118 1.56 -5.71 -2.47
CA LEU A 118 1.37 -5.76 -3.91
C LEU A 118 2.34 -6.73 -4.60
N VAL A 119 3.65 -6.59 -4.37
CA VAL A 119 4.63 -7.39 -5.10
C VAL A 119 4.70 -8.81 -4.55
N GLY A 120 5.02 -8.97 -3.27
CA GLY A 120 5.14 -10.28 -2.63
C GLY A 120 3.86 -11.12 -2.77
N SER A 121 2.69 -10.52 -2.50
CA SER A 121 1.40 -11.20 -2.60
C SER A 121 1.02 -11.63 -4.01
N ASN A 122 1.32 -10.80 -5.03
CA ASN A 122 1.06 -11.17 -6.42
C ASN A 122 1.93 -12.36 -6.86
N ILE A 123 3.22 -12.39 -6.47
CA ILE A 123 4.10 -13.51 -6.77
C ILE A 123 3.65 -14.76 -6.01
N LEU A 124 3.29 -14.66 -4.75
CA LEU A 124 2.72 -15.78 -3.97
C LEU A 124 1.45 -16.34 -4.61
N GLY A 125 0.56 -15.47 -5.06
CA GLY A 125 -0.72 -15.87 -5.64
C GLY A 125 -0.63 -16.45 -7.05
N LYS A 126 0.26 -15.93 -7.89
CA LYS A 126 0.30 -16.19 -9.33
C LYS A 126 1.58 -16.88 -9.81
N GLY A 127 2.67 -16.78 -9.04
CA GLY A 127 3.99 -17.30 -9.41
C GLY A 127 4.08 -18.81 -9.38
N THR A 128 5.10 -19.34 -10.04
CA THR A 128 5.52 -20.74 -9.93
C THR A 128 6.21 -20.98 -8.57
N ALA A 129 6.39 -22.24 -8.17
CA ALA A 129 7.13 -22.57 -6.96
C ALA A 129 8.56 -21.98 -6.94
N ARG A 130 9.23 -21.97 -8.11
CA ARG A 130 10.52 -21.32 -8.27
C ARG A 130 10.43 -19.83 -8.02
N GLN A 131 9.50 -19.12 -8.66
CA GLN A 131 9.31 -17.68 -8.48
C GLN A 131 8.94 -17.31 -7.04
N ILE A 132 8.19 -18.17 -6.35
CA ILE A 132 7.89 -17.98 -4.93
C ILE A 132 9.19 -17.99 -4.10
N ARG A 133 10.08 -18.95 -4.33
CA ARG A 133 11.35 -19.05 -3.59
C ARG A 133 12.34 -17.95 -3.94
N GLU A 134 12.50 -17.66 -5.22
CA GLU A 134 13.51 -16.70 -5.71
C GLU A 134 13.11 -15.25 -5.43
N TYR A 135 11.79 -14.94 -5.42
CA TYR A 135 11.30 -13.57 -5.35
C TYR A 135 10.34 -13.30 -4.19
N ALA A 136 9.29 -14.11 -4.01
CA ALA A 136 8.29 -13.82 -3.00
C ALA A 136 8.83 -13.99 -1.58
N ILE A 137 9.56 -15.08 -1.29
CA ILE A 137 10.12 -15.33 0.05
C ILE A 137 11.05 -14.18 0.47
N PRO A 138 12.07 -13.78 -0.33
CA PRO A 138 12.95 -12.66 0.03
C PRO A 138 12.20 -11.32 0.22
N ILE A 139 11.14 -11.08 -0.55
CA ILE A 139 10.33 -9.87 -0.38
C ILE A 139 9.52 -9.93 0.92
N MET A 140 8.87 -11.04 1.20
CA MET A 140 8.02 -11.21 2.39
C MET A 140 8.82 -11.22 3.69
N THR A 141 10.08 -11.66 3.65
CA THR A 141 11.04 -11.58 4.77
C THR A 141 11.78 -10.23 4.82
N GLN A 142 11.53 -9.35 3.85
CA GLN A 142 12.21 -8.04 3.66
C GLN A 142 13.72 -8.14 3.42
N GLU A 143 14.23 -9.30 3.03
CA GLU A 143 15.58 -9.44 2.50
C GLU A 143 15.75 -8.65 1.20
N LYS A 144 14.70 -8.70 0.31
CA LYS A 144 14.59 -7.90 -0.91
C LYS A 144 13.39 -6.95 -0.86
N ILE A 145 13.50 -5.84 -1.56
CA ILE A 145 12.45 -4.82 -1.67
C ILE A 145 11.77 -4.98 -3.02
N GLY A 146 10.42 -4.99 -3.01
CA GLY A 146 9.60 -5.06 -4.21
C GLY A 146 9.05 -3.71 -4.65
N SER A 147 8.91 -3.52 -5.96
CA SER A 147 8.29 -2.35 -6.58
C SER A 147 7.24 -2.76 -7.61
N TRP A 148 6.09 -2.09 -7.61
CA TRP A 148 4.95 -2.40 -8.48
C TRP A 148 4.81 -1.34 -9.58
N CYS A 149 4.97 -1.75 -10.86
CA CYS A 149 5.25 -0.86 -11.97
C CYS A 149 4.14 -0.91 -13.02
N LEU A 150 3.06 -0.15 -12.83
CA LEU A 150 1.93 -0.07 -13.75
C LEU A 150 1.89 1.27 -14.50
N THR A 151 1.89 2.39 -13.79
CA THR A 151 1.65 3.73 -14.30
C THR A 151 2.74 4.19 -15.25
N GLU A 152 2.36 4.83 -16.35
CA GLU A 152 3.29 5.42 -17.33
C GLU A 152 3.14 6.94 -17.39
N PRO A 153 4.14 7.69 -17.89
CA PRO A 153 4.04 9.15 -18.04
C PRO A 153 2.80 9.62 -18.81
N GLY A 154 2.35 8.83 -19.79
CA GLY A 154 1.17 9.11 -20.60
C GLY A 154 -0.09 8.31 -20.23
N ALA A 155 -0.05 7.45 -19.19
CA ALA A 155 -1.13 6.51 -18.87
C ALA A 155 -1.26 6.30 -17.35
N GLY A 156 -1.96 7.21 -16.66
CA GLY A 156 -2.28 7.13 -15.23
C GLY A 156 -3.65 6.50 -15.00
N SER A 157 -4.70 7.30 -15.11
CA SER A 157 -6.10 6.84 -14.94
C SER A 157 -6.51 5.80 -16.00
N ASP A 158 -6.01 5.93 -17.21
CA ASP A 158 -6.16 4.94 -18.30
C ASP A 158 -4.94 4.02 -18.43
N ALA A 159 -4.50 3.46 -17.30
CA ALA A 159 -3.27 2.66 -17.25
C ALA A 159 -3.23 1.47 -18.21
N PHE A 160 -4.39 0.89 -18.55
CA PHE A 160 -4.47 -0.27 -19.42
C PHE A 160 -4.72 0.08 -20.89
N GLY A 161 -5.56 1.09 -21.16
CA GLY A 161 -5.89 1.51 -22.52
C GLY A 161 -4.70 2.14 -23.21
N SER A 162 -4.12 3.15 -22.55
CA SER A 162 -3.05 3.97 -23.09
C SER A 162 -1.63 3.46 -22.80
N MET A 163 -1.49 2.23 -22.24
CA MET A 163 -0.18 1.61 -21.96
C MET A 163 0.66 1.48 -23.24
N LYS A 164 1.90 1.97 -23.17
CA LYS A 164 2.89 1.93 -24.24
C LYS A 164 4.02 0.93 -23.99
N THR A 165 4.28 0.56 -22.72
CA THR A 165 5.26 -0.49 -22.40
C THR A 165 4.87 -1.76 -23.08
N VAL A 166 5.80 -2.34 -23.85
CA VAL A 166 5.56 -3.50 -24.71
C VAL A 166 6.64 -4.57 -24.50
N ALA A 167 6.20 -5.83 -24.43
CA ALA A 167 7.06 -7.00 -24.48
C ALA A 167 6.84 -7.68 -25.85
N ARG A 168 7.90 -7.93 -26.60
CA ARG A 168 7.86 -8.69 -27.86
C ARG A 168 8.50 -10.06 -27.65
N PRO A 169 7.88 -11.14 -28.11
CA PRO A 169 8.51 -12.44 -28.09
C PRO A 169 9.86 -12.42 -28.83
N ASP A 170 10.86 -13.09 -28.25
CA ASP A 170 12.17 -13.35 -28.81
C ASP A 170 12.43 -14.88 -28.78
N GLU A 171 13.53 -15.36 -29.34
CA GLU A 171 13.81 -16.80 -29.51
C GLU A 171 13.52 -17.62 -28.23
N ASP A 172 14.03 -17.20 -27.08
CA ASP A 172 13.89 -17.90 -25.77
C ASP A 172 13.08 -17.14 -24.71
N GLY A 173 12.42 -16.03 -25.09
CA GLY A 173 11.72 -15.22 -24.10
C GLY A 173 11.08 -13.95 -24.67
N TYR A 174 11.48 -12.79 -24.16
CA TYR A 174 10.87 -11.52 -24.51
C TYR A 174 11.92 -10.38 -24.51
N ILE A 175 11.69 -9.39 -25.36
CA ILE A 175 12.37 -8.09 -25.32
C ILE A 175 11.36 -7.06 -24.79
N LEU A 176 11.70 -6.40 -23.67
CA LEU A 176 10.83 -5.44 -23.00
C LEU A 176 11.32 -4.01 -23.22
N ASN A 177 10.42 -3.15 -23.69
CA ASN A 177 10.67 -1.73 -23.92
C ASN A 177 9.57 -0.86 -23.32
N GLY A 178 9.96 0.30 -22.77
CA GLY A 178 9.05 1.31 -22.26
C GLY A 178 9.57 2.03 -21.03
N SER A 179 8.67 2.77 -20.37
CA SER A 179 8.98 3.50 -19.12
C SER A 179 7.78 3.49 -18.20
N LYS A 180 8.03 3.58 -16.89
CA LYS A 180 7.00 3.72 -15.86
C LYS A 180 7.34 4.91 -14.97
N THR A 181 6.31 5.53 -14.40
CA THR A 181 6.47 6.71 -13.53
C THR A 181 5.69 6.55 -12.22
N PHE A 182 6.05 7.35 -11.23
CA PHE A 182 5.51 7.30 -9.87
C PHE A 182 5.70 5.93 -9.22
N ILE A 183 6.83 5.29 -9.47
CA ILE A 183 7.12 3.93 -9.01
C ILE A 183 7.64 3.96 -7.59
N THR A 184 6.76 3.65 -6.64
CA THR A 184 7.07 3.50 -5.20
C THR A 184 8.13 2.44 -5.00
N ASN A 185 9.11 2.72 -4.15
CA ASN A 185 10.30 1.93 -3.89
C ASN A 185 11.30 1.86 -5.06
N GLY A 186 10.99 2.39 -6.23
CA GLY A 186 11.83 2.26 -7.44
C GLY A 186 13.32 2.56 -7.21
N PRO A 187 13.72 3.61 -6.48
CA PRO A 187 15.13 3.91 -6.25
C PRO A 187 15.88 2.84 -5.42
N VAL A 188 15.18 2.07 -4.58
CA VAL A 188 15.77 1.13 -3.61
C VAL A 188 15.36 -0.31 -3.83
N ALA A 189 14.41 -0.58 -4.73
CA ALA A 189 13.89 -1.93 -4.97
C ALA A 189 14.92 -2.84 -5.65
N ASP A 190 14.84 -4.12 -5.31
CA ASP A 190 15.60 -5.21 -5.92
C ASP A 190 14.80 -5.92 -7.02
N ILE A 191 13.47 -5.99 -6.83
CA ILE A 191 12.52 -6.71 -7.69
C ILE A 191 11.41 -5.77 -8.16
N PHE A 192 11.15 -5.77 -9.46
CA PHE A 192 10.13 -4.93 -10.10
C PHE A 192 9.10 -5.81 -10.80
N LEU A 193 7.82 -5.68 -10.42
CA LEU A 193 6.70 -6.27 -11.14
C LEU A 193 6.20 -5.29 -12.20
N VAL A 194 6.61 -5.51 -13.45
CA VAL A 194 6.32 -4.62 -14.58
C VAL A 194 5.16 -5.15 -15.40
N TYR A 195 4.16 -4.31 -15.63
CA TYR A 195 3.05 -4.59 -16.52
C TYR A 195 3.33 -4.07 -17.91
N ALA A 196 3.20 -4.95 -18.91
CA ALA A 196 3.44 -4.63 -20.32
C ALA A 196 2.39 -5.30 -21.23
N LYS A 197 2.10 -4.66 -22.35
CA LYS A 197 1.34 -5.27 -23.45
C LYS A 197 2.22 -6.27 -24.19
N LEU A 198 1.73 -7.49 -24.40
CA LEU A 198 2.43 -8.49 -25.20
C LEU A 198 2.10 -8.27 -26.69
N ASP A 199 3.12 -8.00 -27.50
CA ASP A 199 3.01 -7.69 -28.94
C ASP A 199 3.39 -8.92 -29.77
N ARG A 200 2.40 -9.58 -30.33
CA ARG A 200 2.54 -10.69 -31.30
C ARG A 200 2.11 -10.29 -32.71
N GLY A 201 1.96 -8.97 -32.99
CA GLY A 201 1.50 -8.40 -34.22
C GLY A 201 0.05 -7.91 -34.23
N GLU A 202 -0.66 -8.05 -33.08
CA GLU A 202 -2.02 -7.53 -32.94
C GLU A 202 -2.04 -5.98 -32.83
N PRO A 203 -3.18 -5.34 -33.20
CA PRO A 203 -3.38 -3.93 -32.91
C PRO A 203 -3.15 -3.59 -31.42
N PRO A 204 -2.58 -2.42 -31.07
CA PRO A 204 -2.22 -2.07 -29.69
C PRO A 204 -3.36 -2.18 -28.68
N GLU A 205 -4.61 -1.93 -29.07
CA GLU A 205 -5.81 -2.04 -28.26
C GLU A 205 -6.15 -3.48 -27.86
N ASP A 206 -5.81 -4.45 -28.71
CA ASP A 206 -6.13 -5.87 -28.51
C ASP A 206 -5.01 -6.64 -27.78
N ARG A 207 -3.83 -6.03 -27.61
CA ARG A 207 -2.69 -6.68 -26.96
C ARG A 207 -3.00 -7.02 -25.49
N PRO A 208 -2.81 -8.30 -25.10
CA PRO A 208 -3.01 -8.70 -23.72
C PRO A 208 -1.93 -8.08 -22.80
N VAL A 209 -2.33 -7.71 -21.58
CA VAL A 209 -1.40 -7.22 -20.56
C VAL A 209 -0.86 -8.40 -19.77
N HIS A 210 0.46 -8.49 -19.66
CA HIS A 210 1.17 -9.48 -18.87
C HIS A 210 2.04 -8.80 -17.79
N THR A 211 2.45 -9.57 -16.80
CA THR A 211 3.29 -9.10 -15.70
C THR A 211 4.65 -9.78 -15.79
N PHE A 212 5.71 -8.98 -15.79
CA PHE A 212 7.08 -9.45 -15.86
C PHE A 212 7.82 -9.13 -14.57
N ILE A 213 8.69 -10.02 -14.15
CA ILE A 213 9.58 -9.85 -12.99
C ILE A 213 10.92 -9.37 -13.50
N ILE A 214 11.33 -8.17 -13.13
CA ILE A 214 12.61 -7.56 -13.46
C ILE A 214 13.46 -7.51 -12.20
N GLU A 215 14.74 -7.85 -12.32
CA GLU A 215 15.71 -7.72 -11.23
C GLU A 215 16.55 -6.46 -11.44
N LYS A 216 16.91 -5.81 -10.35
CA LYS A 216 17.85 -4.69 -10.39
C LYS A 216 19.18 -5.12 -11.03
N GLY A 217 19.69 -4.31 -11.94
CA GLY A 217 20.97 -4.56 -12.60
C GLY A 217 20.87 -5.38 -13.90
N MET A 218 19.67 -5.77 -14.33
CA MET A 218 19.49 -6.33 -15.69
C MET A 218 19.92 -5.31 -16.74
N GLU A 219 20.58 -5.78 -17.80
CA GLU A 219 21.00 -4.94 -18.93
C GLU A 219 19.78 -4.28 -19.59
N GLY A 220 19.88 -3.00 -19.92
CA GLY A 220 18.79 -2.19 -20.47
C GLY A 220 17.77 -1.69 -19.43
N PHE A 221 17.87 -2.09 -18.16
CA PHE A 221 17.00 -1.60 -17.08
C PHE A 221 17.68 -0.54 -16.23
N SER A 222 17.00 0.60 -16.01
CA SER A 222 17.50 1.65 -15.15
C SER A 222 16.39 2.33 -14.35
N THR A 223 16.77 2.98 -13.24
CA THR A 223 15.88 3.77 -12.39
C THR A 223 16.28 5.23 -12.41
N GLY A 224 15.30 6.14 -12.44
CA GLY A 224 15.51 7.57 -12.34
C GLY A 224 15.87 8.02 -10.91
N LYS A 225 16.16 9.32 -10.77
CA LYS A 225 16.35 9.94 -9.44
C LYS A 225 15.04 9.99 -8.67
N PRO A 226 15.08 9.91 -7.32
CA PRO A 226 13.88 10.10 -6.50
C PRO A 226 13.18 11.43 -6.79
N PHE A 227 11.85 11.39 -6.95
CA PHE A 227 11.05 12.58 -7.08
C PHE A 227 11.00 13.40 -5.78
N GLN A 228 11.04 14.72 -5.89
CA GLN A 228 10.69 15.62 -4.81
C GLN A 228 9.17 15.73 -4.71
N LYS A 229 8.61 15.29 -3.59
CA LYS A 229 7.16 15.15 -3.42
C LYS A 229 6.63 16.12 -2.36
N LEU A 230 5.33 16.40 -2.41
CA LEU A 230 4.63 17.17 -1.38
C LEU A 230 4.72 16.46 -0.01
N GLY A 231 4.29 15.20 0.03
CA GLY A 231 4.27 14.36 1.23
C GLY A 231 4.79 12.96 0.96
N MET A 232 4.69 12.08 1.98
CA MET A 232 5.25 10.72 1.96
C MET A 232 6.70 10.70 1.45
N LYS A 233 7.53 11.63 1.93
CA LYS A 233 8.91 11.79 1.45
C LYS A 233 9.78 10.58 1.78
N ASP A 234 9.49 9.92 2.88
CA ASP A 234 10.05 8.66 3.37
C ASP A 234 9.66 7.41 2.54
N SER A 235 8.76 7.58 1.55
CA SER A 235 8.41 6.59 0.53
C SER A 235 9.02 6.98 -0.80
N LEU A 236 10.25 6.55 -1.07
CA LEU A 236 10.97 6.93 -2.29
C LEU A 236 10.23 6.48 -3.55
N THR A 237 10.16 7.37 -4.55
CA THR A 237 9.39 7.16 -5.78
C THR A 237 10.18 7.72 -6.96
N CYS A 238 10.25 7.00 -8.08
CA CYS A 238 10.96 7.47 -9.29
C CYS A 238 10.30 7.02 -10.58
N GLU A 239 10.94 7.33 -11.70
CA GLU A 239 10.72 6.66 -12.99
C GLU A 239 11.59 5.43 -13.12
N ILE A 240 11.17 4.49 -13.99
CA ILE A 240 12.01 3.38 -14.46
C ILE A 240 11.99 3.33 -15.99
N PHE A 241 13.08 2.89 -16.56
CA PHE A 241 13.29 2.83 -18.02
C PHE A 241 13.73 1.42 -18.42
N MET A 242 13.22 0.97 -19.54
CA MET A 242 13.48 -0.34 -20.13
C MET A 242 13.81 -0.15 -21.60
N GLU A 243 15.04 -0.45 -21.99
CA GLU A 243 15.57 -0.33 -23.35
C GLU A 243 16.14 -1.69 -23.74
N ASP A 244 15.41 -2.43 -24.58
CA ASP A 244 15.71 -3.77 -25.04
C ASP A 244 16.10 -4.77 -23.91
N VAL A 245 15.38 -4.70 -22.79
CA VAL A 245 15.62 -5.62 -21.67
C VAL A 245 15.27 -7.04 -22.10
N LYS A 246 16.27 -7.92 -22.14
CA LYS A 246 16.08 -9.33 -22.49
C LYS A 246 15.59 -10.11 -21.28
N LEU A 247 14.45 -10.76 -21.45
CA LEU A 247 13.77 -11.55 -20.43
C LEU A 247 13.62 -12.99 -20.91
N GLU A 248 14.08 -13.95 -20.11
CA GLU A 248 13.77 -15.36 -20.32
C GLU A 248 12.30 -15.63 -19.94
N LYS A 249 11.74 -16.75 -20.40
CA LYS A 249 10.37 -17.17 -20.04
C LYS A 249 10.13 -17.22 -18.54
N LYS A 250 11.16 -17.52 -17.73
CA LYS A 250 11.08 -17.53 -16.27
C LYS A 250 10.72 -16.18 -15.64
N HIS A 251 10.92 -15.08 -16.35
CA HIS A 251 10.59 -13.73 -15.86
C HIS A 251 9.11 -13.35 -16.13
N LEU A 252 8.38 -14.12 -16.93
CA LEU A 252 6.92 -13.98 -17.02
C LEU A 252 6.27 -14.52 -15.74
N LEU A 253 5.47 -13.72 -15.04
CA LEU A 253 4.82 -14.15 -13.81
C LEU A 253 3.88 -15.34 -14.05
N GLY A 254 4.20 -16.47 -13.42
CA GLY A 254 3.51 -17.73 -13.59
C GLY A 254 3.98 -18.55 -14.79
N GLU A 255 4.95 -18.06 -15.57
CA GLU A 255 5.60 -18.70 -16.72
C GLU A 255 4.66 -19.16 -17.85
N GLU A 256 3.41 -18.68 -17.83
CA GLU A 256 2.37 -18.99 -18.80
C GLU A 256 1.70 -17.70 -19.31
N GLU A 257 1.55 -17.59 -20.63
CA GLU A 257 0.77 -16.53 -21.25
C GLU A 257 -0.73 -16.85 -21.10
N LYS A 258 -1.37 -16.18 -20.13
CA LYS A 258 -2.80 -16.38 -19.87
C LYS A 258 -3.64 -15.32 -20.57
N LYS A 259 -4.72 -15.76 -21.26
CA LYS A 259 -5.76 -14.84 -21.73
C LYS A 259 -6.42 -14.18 -20.52
N GLY A 260 -6.56 -12.84 -20.52
CA GLY A 260 -7.27 -12.11 -19.45
C GLY A 260 -6.39 -11.42 -18.41
N GLY A 261 -5.10 -11.17 -18.68
CA GLY A 261 -4.18 -10.49 -17.77
C GLY A 261 -4.68 -9.13 -17.23
N ARG A 262 -5.47 -8.38 -18.04
CA ARG A 262 -6.13 -7.12 -17.63
C ARG A 262 -7.06 -7.33 -16.42
N GLN A 263 -7.86 -8.42 -16.41
CA GLN A 263 -8.77 -8.72 -15.28
C GLN A 263 -8.00 -9.09 -14.01
N ALA A 264 -6.96 -9.91 -14.12
CA ALA A 264 -6.10 -10.28 -12.99
C ALA A 264 -5.37 -9.07 -12.37
N THR A 265 -5.02 -8.07 -13.21
CA THR A 265 -4.40 -6.83 -12.73
C THR A 265 -5.44 -5.93 -12.03
N LYS A 266 -6.66 -5.84 -12.55
CA LYS A 266 -7.77 -5.12 -11.87
C LYS A 266 -8.08 -5.71 -10.49
N GLU A 267 -7.89 -7.02 -10.31
CA GLU A 267 -8.05 -7.67 -9.00
C GLU A 267 -6.98 -7.28 -8.01
N SER A 268 -5.71 -7.16 -8.46
CA SER A 268 -4.61 -6.65 -7.64
C SER A 268 -4.85 -5.20 -7.17
N LEU A 269 -5.38 -4.33 -8.06
CA LEU A 269 -5.80 -2.97 -7.70
C LEU A 269 -6.92 -2.95 -6.66
N GLY A 270 -7.83 -3.91 -6.68
CA GLY A 270 -8.89 -4.04 -5.68
C GLY A 270 -8.33 -4.30 -4.28
N ALA A 271 -7.30 -5.12 -4.17
CA ALA A 271 -6.61 -5.37 -2.89
C ALA A 271 -5.90 -4.11 -2.35
N GLU A 272 -5.21 -3.36 -3.23
CA GLU A 272 -4.59 -2.08 -2.88
C GLU A 272 -5.62 -1.08 -2.32
N ARG A 273 -6.75 -0.91 -3.00
CA ARG A 273 -7.83 0.00 -2.59
C ARG A 273 -8.41 -0.35 -1.22
N SER A 274 -8.43 -1.62 -0.85
CA SER A 274 -8.92 -2.08 0.45
C SER A 274 -7.98 -1.70 1.61
N GLY A 275 -6.69 -1.47 1.35
CA GLY A 275 -5.70 -1.05 2.36
C GLY A 275 -5.69 0.46 2.65
N VAL A 276 -6.08 1.30 1.67
CA VAL A 276 -6.06 2.76 1.82
C VAL A 276 -6.92 3.26 2.98
N PRO A 277 -8.14 2.76 3.25
CA PRO A 277 -8.94 3.17 4.40
C PRO A 277 -8.26 2.98 5.75
N ALA A 278 -7.45 1.93 5.93
CA ALA A 278 -6.69 1.72 7.15
C ALA A 278 -5.57 2.76 7.34
N MET A 279 -4.91 3.18 6.24
CA MET A 279 -3.95 4.30 6.28
C MET A 279 -4.64 5.60 6.67
N CYS A 280 -5.79 5.91 6.05
CA CYS A 280 -6.59 7.08 6.36
C CYS A 280 -7.02 7.09 7.83
N LEU A 281 -7.44 5.93 8.37
CA LEU A 281 -7.83 5.80 9.77
C LEU A 281 -6.67 6.16 10.71
N GLY A 282 -5.46 5.71 10.42
CA GLY A 282 -4.26 6.03 11.20
C GLY A 282 -3.98 7.54 11.24
N ILE A 283 -4.01 8.19 10.08
CA ILE A 283 -3.83 9.65 9.95
C ILE A 283 -4.90 10.41 10.74
N ILE A 284 -6.17 10.05 10.56
CA ILE A 284 -7.32 10.70 11.20
C ILE A 284 -7.25 10.55 12.72
N GLU A 285 -6.99 9.34 13.20
CA GLU A 285 -6.90 9.05 14.65
C GLU A 285 -5.77 9.86 15.29
N ARG A 286 -4.58 9.91 14.66
CA ARG A 286 -3.46 10.72 15.16
C ARG A 286 -3.81 12.20 15.22
N CYS A 287 -4.32 12.78 14.16
CA CYS A 287 -4.68 14.20 14.12
C CYS A 287 -5.78 14.54 15.14
N TYR A 288 -6.75 13.65 15.33
CA TYR A 288 -7.82 13.84 16.29
C TYR A 288 -7.28 13.85 17.73
N GLU A 289 -6.43 12.91 18.11
CA GLU A 289 -5.81 12.84 19.44
C GLU A 289 -4.95 14.08 19.72
N GLU A 290 -4.09 14.47 18.78
CA GLU A 290 -3.26 15.69 18.88
C GLU A 290 -4.11 16.96 19.09
N CYS A 291 -5.20 17.07 18.32
CA CYS A 291 -6.11 18.22 18.43
C CYS A 291 -6.86 18.26 19.77
N LEU A 292 -7.26 17.10 20.30
CA LEU A 292 -7.89 17.03 21.63
C LEU A 292 -6.96 17.52 22.71
N GLU A 293 -5.72 17.07 22.72
CA GLU A 293 -4.72 17.47 23.72
C GLU A 293 -4.37 18.95 23.56
N TYR A 294 -4.11 19.40 22.36
CA TYR A 294 -3.80 20.79 22.08
C TYR A 294 -4.96 21.73 22.46
N ALA A 295 -6.21 21.34 22.16
CA ALA A 295 -7.39 22.15 22.48
C ALA A 295 -7.63 22.26 23.99
N ARG A 296 -7.21 21.28 24.81
CA ARG A 296 -7.31 21.28 26.26
C ARG A 296 -6.22 22.12 26.92
N THR A 297 -5.02 22.14 26.34
CA THR A 297 -3.83 22.73 26.97
C THR A 297 -3.50 24.13 26.47
N ARG A 298 -3.77 24.44 25.19
CA ARG A 298 -3.52 25.75 24.59
C ARG A 298 -4.49 26.79 25.07
N ASN A 299 -4.00 27.86 25.69
CA ASN A 299 -4.82 28.99 26.19
C ASN A 299 -4.73 30.20 25.25
N GLN A 300 -5.89 30.79 24.92
CA GLN A 300 -6.05 32.08 24.27
C GLN A 300 -7.27 32.79 24.84
N PHE A 301 -7.23 34.13 24.89
CA PHE A 301 -8.31 34.94 25.50
C PHE A 301 -8.66 34.48 26.92
N GLY A 302 -7.64 34.09 27.73
CA GLY A 302 -7.78 33.72 29.14
C GLY A 302 -8.36 32.32 29.41
N ARG A 303 -8.54 31.47 28.43
CA ARG A 303 -9.10 30.12 28.57
C ARG A 303 -8.59 29.13 27.53
N PRO A 304 -8.70 27.80 27.78
CA PRO A 304 -8.35 26.79 26.77
C PRO A 304 -9.14 27.00 25.45
N ILE A 305 -8.48 26.80 24.32
CA ILE A 305 -9.12 27.01 23.00
C ILE A 305 -10.28 26.05 22.77
N GLY A 306 -10.30 24.89 23.40
CA GLY A 306 -11.43 23.94 23.38
C GLY A 306 -12.73 24.50 23.98
N ALA A 307 -12.67 25.60 24.73
CA ALA A 307 -13.86 26.30 25.21
C ALA A 307 -14.57 27.15 24.13
N PHE A 308 -13.97 27.32 22.95
CA PHE A 308 -14.59 28.10 21.86
C PHE A 308 -15.40 27.21 20.93
N GLN A 309 -16.60 27.63 20.58
CA GLN A 309 -17.53 26.86 19.74
C GLN A 309 -16.94 26.50 18.39
N ALA A 310 -16.17 27.40 17.74
CA ALA A 310 -15.53 27.14 16.46
C ALA A 310 -14.56 25.93 16.53
N VAL A 311 -13.82 25.78 17.64
CA VAL A 311 -12.94 24.61 17.88
C VAL A 311 -13.78 23.36 18.16
N GLN A 312 -14.84 23.48 18.98
CA GLN A 312 -15.73 22.34 19.29
C GLN A 312 -16.40 21.78 18.06
N LEU A 313 -16.86 22.64 17.13
CA LEU A 313 -17.45 22.21 15.86
C LEU A 313 -16.45 21.44 14.98
N ARG A 314 -15.18 21.88 14.91
CA ARG A 314 -14.13 21.15 14.20
C ARG A 314 -13.84 19.79 14.85
N ILE A 315 -13.68 19.74 16.15
CA ILE A 315 -13.46 18.48 16.89
C ILE A 315 -14.62 17.50 16.63
N THR A 316 -15.89 17.97 16.64
CA THR A 316 -17.05 17.12 16.33
C THR A 316 -17.01 16.60 14.89
N ARG A 317 -16.63 17.43 13.92
CA ARG A 317 -16.47 17.01 12.52
C ARG A 317 -15.38 15.96 12.38
N MET A 318 -14.20 16.17 13.00
CA MET A 318 -13.11 15.20 13.03
C MET A 318 -13.54 13.86 13.65
N TYR A 319 -14.28 13.90 14.78
CA TYR A 319 -14.84 12.69 15.40
C TYR A 319 -15.82 11.95 14.50
N THR A 320 -16.67 12.68 13.78
CA THR A 320 -17.62 12.10 12.84
C THR A 320 -16.88 11.37 11.71
N HIS A 321 -15.84 11.99 11.12
CA HIS A 321 -15.00 11.33 10.11
C HIS A 321 -14.28 10.11 10.68
N LEU A 322 -13.68 10.22 11.87
CA LEU A 322 -13.01 9.12 12.55
C LEU A 322 -13.91 7.89 12.65
N LYS A 323 -15.14 8.06 13.18
CA LYS A 323 -16.07 6.94 13.39
C LYS A 323 -16.59 6.34 12.08
N ASN A 324 -16.84 7.15 11.07
CA ASN A 324 -17.27 6.64 9.76
C ASN A 324 -16.15 5.89 9.04
N VAL A 325 -14.90 6.37 9.13
CA VAL A 325 -13.73 5.67 8.53
C VAL A 325 -13.45 4.37 9.29
N GLU A 326 -13.53 4.37 10.61
CA GLU A 326 -13.42 3.18 11.45
C GLU A 326 -14.45 2.11 11.02
N ASN A 327 -15.73 2.49 10.88
CA ASN A 327 -16.78 1.58 10.40
C ASN A 327 -16.50 1.03 9.00
N ALA A 328 -15.95 1.85 8.09
CA ALA A 328 -15.57 1.38 6.75
C ALA A 328 -14.45 0.33 6.81
N VAL A 329 -13.43 0.54 7.66
CA VAL A 329 -12.33 -0.42 7.88
C VAL A 329 -12.84 -1.74 8.46
N PHE A 330 -13.69 -1.69 9.48
CA PHE A 330 -14.30 -2.89 10.05
C PHE A 330 -15.10 -3.69 9.01
N ARG A 331 -15.90 -3.00 8.19
CA ARG A 331 -16.68 -3.66 7.15
C ARG A 331 -15.79 -4.26 6.06
N LEU A 332 -14.73 -3.59 5.64
CA LEU A 332 -13.78 -4.12 4.66
C LEU A 332 -13.07 -5.38 5.18
N ALA A 333 -12.61 -5.37 6.43
CA ALA A 333 -12.01 -6.54 7.07
C ALA A 333 -13.00 -7.71 7.16
N TRP A 334 -14.23 -7.45 7.58
CA TRP A 334 -15.29 -8.46 7.62
C TRP A 334 -15.61 -9.03 6.24
N MET A 335 -15.70 -8.19 5.20
CA MET A 335 -15.92 -8.64 3.83
C MET A 335 -14.79 -9.56 3.37
N GLN A 336 -13.53 -9.18 3.64
CA GLN A 336 -12.37 -10.00 3.29
C GLN A 336 -12.39 -11.34 4.00
N GLN A 337 -12.71 -11.38 5.29
CA GLN A 337 -12.83 -12.61 6.10
C GLN A 337 -13.90 -13.55 5.56
N ASN A 338 -15.01 -13.00 5.07
CA ASN A 338 -16.14 -13.78 4.54
C ASN A 338 -16.07 -14.01 3.02
N GLY A 339 -14.97 -13.64 2.36
CA GLY A 339 -14.80 -13.81 0.91
C GLY A 339 -15.77 -12.98 0.06
N ILE A 340 -16.38 -11.94 0.64
CA ILE A 340 -17.33 -11.04 -0.04
C ILE A 340 -16.55 -10.01 -0.85
N ARG A 341 -16.92 -9.85 -2.12
CA ARG A 341 -16.34 -8.87 -3.02
C ARG A 341 -17.41 -7.90 -3.49
N ASP A 342 -17.51 -6.77 -2.81
CA ASP A 342 -18.36 -5.64 -3.21
C ASP A 342 -17.49 -4.55 -3.82
N VAL A 343 -17.47 -4.50 -5.15
CA VAL A 343 -16.63 -3.55 -5.91
C VAL A 343 -17.06 -2.11 -5.64
N SER A 344 -18.36 -1.85 -5.53
CA SER A 344 -18.90 -0.52 -5.24
C SER A 344 -18.48 -0.05 -3.86
N PHE A 345 -18.64 -0.88 -2.84
CA PHE A 345 -18.27 -0.51 -1.48
C PHE A 345 -16.77 -0.29 -1.32
N ILE A 346 -15.91 -1.15 -1.91
CA ILE A 346 -14.44 -0.98 -1.86
C ILE A 346 -14.03 0.38 -2.46
N ASN A 347 -14.57 0.73 -3.64
CA ASN A 347 -14.21 1.98 -4.31
C ASN A 347 -14.80 3.20 -3.59
N ALA A 348 -16.06 3.16 -3.17
CA ALA A 348 -16.70 4.25 -2.43
C ALA A 348 -16.04 4.49 -1.07
N SER A 349 -15.63 3.42 -0.37
CA SER A 349 -14.87 3.54 0.88
C SER A 349 -13.54 4.25 0.68
N LYS A 350 -12.78 3.91 -0.39
CA LYS A 350 -11.53 4.61 -0.72
C LYS A 350 -11.78 6.09 -0.99
N VAL A 351 -12.81 6.44 -1.75
CA VAL A 351 -13.17 7.85 -2.03
C VAL A 351 -13.46 8.60 -0.74
N TYR A 352 -14.40 8.10 0.07
CA TYR A 352 -14.81 8.77 1.30
C TYR A 352 -13.64 8.90 2.30
N THR A 353 -12.89 7.82 2.54
CA THR A 353 -11.86 7.81 3.59
C THR A 353 -10.67 8.70 3.26
N SER A 354 -10.28 8.78 1.98
CA SER A 354 -9.18 9.67 1.57
C SER A 354 -9.57 11.15 1.64
N GLN A 355 -10.80 11.51 1.26
CA GLN A 355 -11.32 12.86 1.42
C GLN A 355 -11.43 13.24 2.90
N ALA A 356 -11.98 12.34 3.73
CA ALA A 356 -12.07 12.53 5.18
C ALA A 356 -10.70 12.75 5.83
N ALA A 357 -9.65 12.04 5.38
CA ALA A 357 -8.30 12.24 5.89
C ALA A 357 -7.75 13.64 5.55
N VAL A 358 -8.00 14.15 4.33
CA VAL A 358 -7.62 15.51 3.94
C VAL A 358 -8.40 16.54 4.76
N ASP A 359 -9.71 16.36 4.94
CA ASP A 359 -10.55 17.28 5.72
C ASP A 359 -10.11 17.35 7.18
N VAL A 360 -9.86 16.20 7.81
CA VAL A 360 -9.41 16.11 9.20
C VAL A 360 -8.03 16.72 9.40
N THR A 361 -7.10 16.45 8.51
CA THR A 361 -5.75 17.03 8.59
C THR A 361 -5.74 18.54 8.37
N ASN A 362 -6.59 19.04 7.48
CA ASN A 362 -6.80 20.49 7.30
C ASN A 362 -7.40 21.14 8.57
N ASP A 363 -8.39 20.50 9.19
CA ASP A 363 -8.92 20.96 10.49
C ASP A 363 -7.88 20.94 11.59
N ALA A 364 -6.99 19.94 11.61
CA ALA A 364 -5.92 19.84 12.57
C ALA A 364 -4.94 21.02 12.46
N ILE A 365 -4.47 21.33 11.25
CA ILE A 365 -3.63 22.50 11.02
C ILE A 365 -4.34 23.78 11.51
N GLN A 366 -5.62 23.93 11.22
CA GLN A 366 -6.39 25.10 11.60
C GLN A 366 -6.57 25.22 13.13
N ILE A 367 -6.73 24.12 13.86
CA ILE A 367 -6.80 24.10 15.32
C ILE A 367 -5.45 24.49 15.95
N PHE A 368 -4.36 24.00 15.39
CA PHE A 368 -3.00 24.33 15.85
C PHE A 368 -2.59 25.77 15.47
N GLY A 369 -3.23 26.36 14.45
CA GLY A 369 -2.89 27.69 13.94
C GLY A 369 -1.46 27.74 13.41
N GLY A 370 -0.67 28.76 13.73
CA GLY A 370 0.72 28.89 13.27
C GLY A 370 1.60 27.69 13.61
N TYR A 371 1.39 27.07 14.77
CA TYR A 371 2.12 25.86 15.14
C TYR A 371 1.78 24.64 14.27
N GLY A 372 0.57 24.56 13.71
CA GLY A 372 0.20 23.50 12.77
C GLY A 372 0.91 23.57 11.42
N TYR A 373 1.62 24.66 11.15
CA TYR A 373 2.43 24.87 9.93
C TYR A 373 3.92 24.55 10.15
N MET A 374 4.31 24.23 11.38
CA MET A 374 5.69 23.96 11.77
C MET A 374 5.95 22.45 11.87
N ARG A 375 7.15 22.02 11.44
CA ARG A 375 7.56 20.61 11.38
C ARG A 375 7.66 19.93 12.76
N GLU A 376 7.79 20.71 13.84
CA GLU A 376 7.83 20.23 15.22
C GLU A 376 6.52 19.57 15.67
N TYR A 377 5.42 19.77 14.90
CA TYR A 377 4.13 19.16 15.16
C TYR A 377 3.75 18.22 14.03
N PRO A 378 3.21 17.03 14.32
CA PRO A 378 3.00 16.01 13.28
C PRO A 378 1.87 16.35 12.29
N VAL A 379 1.01 17.32 12.59
CA VAL A 379 -0.21 17.59 11.82
C VAL A 379 0.09 18.10 10.41
N GLU A 380 1.18 18.87 10.21
CA GLU A 380 1.58 19.34 8.89
C GLU A 380 2.02 18.20 7.98
N LYS A 381 2.80 17.24 8.54
CA LYS A 381 3.20 16.04 7.82
C LYS A 381 1.98 15.21 7.43
N MET A 382 1.06 14.99 8.37
CA MET A 382 -0.17 14.24 8.11
C MET A 382 -1.01 14.88 7.00
N PHE A 383 -1.06 16.22 6.92
CA PHE A 383 -1.76 16.92 5.84
C PHE A 383 -1.10 16.69 4.48
N ARG A 384 0.22 16.81 4.40
CA ARG A 384 0.97 16.57 3.15
C ARG A 384 0.80 15.12 2.68
N ASP A 385 0.88 14.18 3.61
CA ASP A 385 0.82 12.74 3.33
C ASP A 385 -0.60 12.29 2.94
N ALA A 386 -1.64 12.82 3.61
CA ALA A 386 -3.04 12.49 3.32
C ALA A 386 -3.42 12.77 1.87
N LYS A 387 -2.87 13.82 1.27
CA LYS A 387 -3.21 14.23 -0.10
C LYS A 387 -2.87 13.15 -1.14
N LEU A 388 -1.82 12.35 -0.92
CA LEU A 388 -1.48 11.26 -1.83
C LEU A 388 -2.58 10.18 -1.87
N LEU A 389 -3.28 9.96 -0.76
CA LEU A 389 -4.31 8.93 -0.68
C LEU A 389 -5.55 9.23 -1.55
N GLU A 390 -5.76 10.47 -1.96
CA GLU A 390 -6.77 10.82 -2.98
C GLU A 390 -6.32 10.48 -4.40
N LEU A 391 -5.01 10.44 -4.66
CA LEU A 391 -4.42 10.29 -5.99
C LEU A 391 -3.97 8.85 -6.27
N GLY A 392 -3.33 8.20 -5.29
CA GLY A 392 -2.82 6.83 -5.38
C GLY A 392 -3.94 5.78 -5.38
N ALA A 393 -3.64 4.56 -5.77
CA ALA A 393 -4.60 3.45 -5.92
C ALA A 393 -5.78 3.78 -6.85
N GLY A 394 -5.55 4.64 -7.85
CA GLY A 394 -6.57 5.30 -8.67
C GLY A 394 -7.12 6.55 -7.98
N THR A 395 -7.29 7.64 -8.75
CA THR A 395 -7.84 8.90 -8.22
C THR A 395 -9.23 8.70 -7.61
N THR A 396 -9.64 9.60 -6.71
CA THR A 396 -11.01 9.61 -6.15
C THR A 396 -12.06 9.59 -7.25
N ASP A 397 -11.87 10.34 -8.35
CA ASP A 397 -12.82 10.38 -9.46
C ASP A 397 -12.93 9.03 -10.18
N ILE A 398 -11.81 8.37 -10.47
CA ILE A 398 -11.82 7.04 -11.11
C ILE A 398 -12.46 5.98 -10.21
N ASN A 399 -12.23 6.04 -8.90
CA ASN A 399 -12.87 5.12 -7.96
C ASN A 399 -14.38 5.42 -7.84
N ALA A 400 -14.79 6.68 -7.79
CA ALA A 400 -16.19 7.08 -7.79
C ALA A 400 -16.91 6.60 -9.07
N LEU A 401 -16.32 6.82 -10.25
CA LEU A 401 -16.85 6.33 -11.52
C LEU A 401 -16.92 4.79 -11.57
N THR A 402 -15.93 4.11 -10.99
CA THR A 402 -15.93 2.63 -10.93
C THR A 402 -17.08 2.12 -10.07
N ALA A 403 -17.31 2.73 -8.88
CA ALA A 403 -18.42 2.38 -8.02
C ALA A 403 -19.78 2.65 -8.73
N ALA A 404 -19.95 3.84 -9.32
CA ALA A 404 -21.18 4.21 -10.01
C ALA A 404 -21.49 3.28 -11.20
N ARG A 405 -20.50 2.95 -12.05
CA ARG A 405 -20.69 2.02 -13.18
C ARG A 405 -21.08 0.64 -12.72
N ASN A 406 -20.49 0.15 -11.62
CA ASN A 406 -20.86 -1.14 -11.07
C ASN A 406 -22.30 -1.18 -10.57
N GLU A 407 -22.76 -0.12 -9.88
CA GLU A 407 -24.15 0.00 -9.42
C GLU A 407 -25.14 0.14 -10.59
N LEU A 408 -24.77 0.90 -11.61
CA LEU A 408 -25.57 1.09 -12.82
C LEU A 408 -25.51 -0.08 -13.81
N LYS A 409 -24.63 -1.07 -13.56
CA LYS A 409 -24.36 -2.22 -14.46
C LYS A 409 -23.92 -1.81 -15.87
N LEU A 410 -23.06 -0.76 -15.96
CA LEU A 410 -22.49 -0.21 -17.18
C LEU A 410 -21.12 -0.80 -17.52
#